data_fd7da170e117eb64961712de1fd6def6
#
_entry.id   fd7da170e117eb64961712de1fd6def6
#
_cell.length_a   1.000
_cell.length_b   1.000
_cell.length_c   1.000
_cell.angle_alpha   90.00
_cell.angle_beta   90.00
_cell.angle_gamma   90.00
#
_symmetry.space_group_name_H-M   'P 1'
#
loop_
_entity.id
_entity.type
_entity.pdbx_description
1 polymer ?
#
loop_
_entity_poly.entity_id
_entity_poly.type
_entity_poly.pdbx_seq_one_letter_code
_entity_poly.pdbx_strand_id
1 'polypeptide(L)'
;MAGALACAIPASASTAALGQNLIVNGDAEAGAGSQDGGAVVVPGWSVSGGLTSVNYGASGGFPAPGDAGPQNRGKNFFAGGVDTPASRAVQVIDLSAYSGAINGGHSQFDLSGWLGGYSTQSDNASLTAVFRDKNGNALFSQSLAPVGVGDRGGLTGLVFRDSHGLIPVGAALVDIVLDMRRTEGSYNDGYADNLSFSVAAVPEPGSWAMLGAGLLMLGFATRKRRPSAFGAHPAA
;
A
#
# COMPACT_ATOMS: atom_id res chain seq x y z
N MET A 1 -3.22 60.30 0.57
CA MET A 1 -3.31 58.98 -0.10
C MET A 1 -2.52 57.99 0.75
N ALA A 2 -3.20 57.11 1.49
CA ALA A 2 -2.57 56.10 2.31
C ALA A 2 -2.55 54.78 1.52
N GLY A 3 -1.36 54.29 1.17
CA GLY A 3 -1.17 53.02 0.47
C GLY A 3 -1.28 51.87 1.45
N ALA A 4 -2.25 51.00 1.26
CA ALA A 4 -2.36 49.76 2.00
C ALA A 4 -1.33 48.74 1.47
N LEU A 5 -0.40 48.32 2.33
CA LEU A 5 0.57 47.26 2.07
C LEU A 5 -0.17 45.91 2.29
N ALA A 6 -0.52 45.21 1.21
CA ALA A 6 -1.08 43.87 1.29
C ALA A 6 0.05 42.88 1.63
N CYS A 7 0.00 42.33 2.84
CA CYS A 7 0.88 41.25 3.27
C CYS A 7 0.39 39.96 2.61
N ALA A 8 1.10 39.44 1.61
CA ALA A 8 0.86 38.14 1.04
C ALA A 8 1.31 37.08 2.04
N ILE A 9 0.35 36.33 2.59
CA ILE A 9 0.63 35.13 3.40
C ILE A 9 1.10 34.04 2.44
N PRO A 10 2.32 33.47 2.60
CA PRO A 10 2.73 32.33 1.77
C PRO A 10 1.81 31.14 2.08
N ALA A 11 1.20 30.57 1.03
CA ALA A 11 0.50 29.32 1.14
C ALA A 11 1.51 28.25 1.57
N SER A 12 1.35 27.72 2.77
CA SER A 12 2.14 26.58 3.24
C SER A 12 1.83 25.40 2.31
N ALA A 13 2.79 25.00 1.49
CA ALA A 13 2.71 23.75 0.77
C ALA A 13 2.61 22.61 1.81
N SER A 14 1.49 21.93 1.86
CA SER A 14 1.34 20.72 2.66
C SER A 14 2.38 19.73 2.16
N THR A 15 3.35 19.39 3.00
CA THR A 15 4.30 18.31 2.70
C THR A 15 3.50 17.00 2.71
N ALA A 16 3.50 16.30 1.58
CA ALA A 16 2.84 15.02 1.46
C ALA A 16 3.41 14.04 2.50
N ALA A 17 2.53 13.38 3.25
CA ALA A 17 2.94 12.43 4.26
C ALA A 17 3.44 11.13 3.59
N LEU A 18 4.73 10.83 3.78
CA LEU A 18 5.33 9.58 3.31
C LEU A 18 4.90 8.40 4.19
N GLY A 19 4.80 7.21 3.57
CA GLY A 19 4.46 5.96 4.25
C GLY A 19 2.97 5.82 4.63
N GLN A 20 2.12 6.77 4.27
CA GLN A 20 0.67 6.67 4.47
C GLN A 20 0.03 5.86 3.35
N ASN A 21 -0.97 5.03 3.68
CA ASN A 21 -1.79 4.40 2.67
C ASN A 21 -2.61 5.46 1.92
N LEU A 22 -2.43 5.52 0.61
CA LEU A 22 -3.14 6.45 -0.28
C LEU A 22 -4.42 5.86 -0.87
N ILE A 23 -4.64 4.56 -0.73
CA ILE A 23 -5.89 3.92 -1.15
C ILE A 23 -7.00 4.31 -0.17
N VAL A 24 -8.06 4.89 -0.69
CA VAL A 24 -9.28 5.18 0.07
C VAL A 24 -10.12 3.91 0.14
N ASN A 25 -10.60 3.55 1.34
CA ASN A 25 -11.40 2.34 1.53
C ASN A 25 -10.70 1.07 1.01
N GLY A 26 -9.41 0.92 1.32
CA GLY A 26 -8.66 -0.29 0.97
C GLY A 26 -9.02 -1.51 1.82
N ASP A 27 -9.70 -1.27 2.92
CA ASP A 27 -10.19 -2.24 3.91
C ASP A 27 -11.69 -2.59 3.76
N ALA A 28 -12.35 -2.08 2.70
CA ALA A 28 -13.78 -2.29 2.40
C ALA A 28 -14.76 -1.79 3.48
N GLU A 29 -14.32 -1.01 4.48
CA GLU A 29 -15.13 -0.63 5.66
C GLU A 29 -16.00 0.62 5.46
N ALA A 30 -15.81 1.39 4.37
CA ALA A 30 -16.53 2.65 4.15
C ALA A 30 -18.02 2.46 3.74
N GLY A 31 -18.45 1.22 3.44
CA GLY A 31 -19.81 0.85 3.07
C GLY A 31 -20.39 -0.25 3.94
N ALA A 32 -21.67 -0.52 3.77
CA ALA A 32 -22.29 -1.71 4.33
C ALA A 32 -21.82 -2.93 3.52
N GLY A 33 -21.28 -3.95 4.17
CA GLY A 33 -21.00 -5.23 3.52
C GLY A 33 -22.27 -6.02 3.25
N SER A 34 -22.29 -6.82 2.18
CA SER A 34 -23.35 -7.77 1.87
C SER A 34 -23.37 -8.93 2.87
N GLN A 35 -24.56 -9.41 3.25
CA GLN A 35 -24.74 -10.54 4.16
C GLN A 35 -24.82 -11.89 3.42
N ASP A 36 -24.89 -11.86 2.09
CA ASP A 36 -25.13 -13.02 1.22
C ASP A 36 -24.34 -12.99 -0.09
N GLY A 37 -23.42 -12.02 -0.24
CA GLY A 37 -22.61 -11.82 -1.45
C GLY A 37 -23.32 -11.03 -2.57
N GLY A 38 -24.53 -10.53 -2.35
CA GLY A 38 -25.23 -9.65 -3.28
C GLY A 38 -24.53 -8.30 -3.47
N ALA A 39 -24.86 -7.60 -4.56
CA ALA A 39 -24.21 -6.33 -4.91
C ALA A 39 -24.55 -5.22 -3.90
N VAL A 40 -23.50 -4.54 -3.41
CA VAL A 40 -23.58 -3.30 -2.62
C VAL A 40 -22.63 -2.25 -3.20
N VAL A 41 -22.89 -0.98 -2.85
CA VAL A 41 -21.99 0.11 -3.25
C VAL A 41 -20.64 -0.03 -2.53
N VAL A 42 -19.55 0.13 -3.28
CA VAL A 42 -18.17 0.14 -2.75
C VAL A 42 -17.64 1.57 -2.84
N PRO A 43 -17.77 2.37 -1.76
CA PRO A 43 -17.35 3.77 -1.77
C PRO A 43 -15.84 3.92 -2.05
N GLY A 44 -15.48 4.99 -2.79
CA GLY A 44 -14.08 5.29 -3.12
C GLY A 44 -13.53 4.56 -4.34
N TRP A 45 -14.28 3.63 -4.94
CA TRP A 45 -13.88 2.85 -6.09
C TRP A 45 -14.83 3.01 -7.28
N SER A 46 -14.26 3.07 -8.49
CA SER A 46 -14.99 2.92 -9.76
C SER A 46 -15.09 1.44 -10.07
N VAL A 47 -16.29 0.87 -9.91
CA VAL A 47 -16.54 -0.58 -10.02
C VAL A 47 -17.14 -0.93 -11.38
N SER A 48 -16.70 -2.07 -11.94
CA SER A 48 -17.32 -2.71 -13.11
C SER A 48 -17.41 -4.22 -12.89
N GLY A 49 -18.31 -4.88 -13.60
CA GLY A 49 -18.71 -6.26 -13.31
C GLY A 49 -19.52 -6.34 -12.01
N GLY A 50 -19.37 -7.41 -11.29
CA GLY A 50 -20.13 -7.68 -10.07
C GLY A 50 -19.37 -7.39 -8.77
N LEU A 51 -18.20 -6.74 -8.81
CA LEU A 51 -17.38 -6.51 -7.62
C LEU A 51 -18.20 -5.81 -6.52
N THR A 52 -18.11 -6.35 -5.30
CA THR A 52 -18.90 -5.92 -4.15
C THR A 52 -18.06 -6.01 -2.88
N SER A 53 -18.59 -5.55 -1.75
CA SER A 53 -18.04 -5.85 -0.43
C SER A 53 -18.98 -6.80 0.32
N VAL A 54 -18.40 -7.76 1.05
CA VAL A 54 -19.12 -8.82 1.77
C VAL A 54 -18.65 -8.86 3.21
N ASN A 55 -19.57 -9.15 4.14
CA ASN A 55 -19.21 -9.31 5.54
C ASN A 55 -18.45 -10.63 5.76
N TYR A 56 -17.45 -10.62 6.61
CA TYR A 56 -16.86 -11.86 7.11
C TYR A 56 -17.91 -12.70 7.83
N GLY A 57 -18.02 -13.97 7.43
CA GLY A 57 -19.04 -14.89 7.95
C GLY A 57 -20.43 -14.74 7.33
N ALA A 58 -20.56 -13.99 6.20
CA ALA A 58 -21.78 -13.98 5.41
C ALA A 58 -22.18 -15.37 4.95
N SER A 59 -23.48 -15.58 4.69
CA SER A 59 -23.99 -16.87 4.22
C SER A 59 -23.52 -17.16 2.78
N GLY A 60 -23.15 -18.41 2.48
CA GLY A 60 -22.68 -18.81 1.14
C GLY A 60 -21.24 -19.34 1.09
N GLY A 61 -20.61 -19.53 2.25
CA GLY A 61 -19.24 -20.10 2.33
C GLY A 61 -18.13 -19.06 2.22
N PHE A 62 -18.45 -17.80 2.36
CA PHE A 62 -17.48 -16.68 2.39
C PHE A 62 -16.50 -16.82 3.55
N PRO A 63 -15.32 -16.14 3.47
CA PRO A 63 -14.37 -16.13 4.57
C PRO A 63 -15.02 -15.77 5.90
N ALA A 64 -14.79 -16.60 6.92
CA ALA A 64 -15.25 -16.36 8.28
C ALA A 64 -14.18 -15.57 9.08
N PRO A 65 -14.54 -14.94 10.21
CA PRO A 65 -13.58 -14.23 11.06
C PRO A 65 -12.41 -15.09 11.57
N GLY A 66 -12.58 -16.42 11.63
CA GLY A 66 -11.55 -17.38 12.06
C GLY A 66 -10.69 -17.94 10.94
N ASP A 67 -11.01 -17.68 9.67
CA ASP A 67 -10.25 -18.16 8.53
C ASP A 67 -8.93 -17.38 8.35
N ALA A 68 -8.02 -17.91 7.52
CA ALA A 68 -6.77 -17.22 7.17
C ALA A 68 -7.06 -15.84 6.56
N GLY A 69 -6.33 -14.82 7.02
CA GLY A 69 -6.51 -13.43 6.56
C GLY A 69 -5.91 -12.41 7.53
N PRO A 70 -6.16 -11.10 7.30
CA PRO A 70 -5.59 -10.06 8.14
C PRO A 70 -6.10 -10.13 9.58
N GLN A 71 -5.23 -9.83 10.54
CA GLN A 71 -5.60 -9.80 11.97
C GLN A 71 -6.55 -8.61 12.27
N ASN A 72 -6.38 -7.50 11.56
CA ASN A 72 -7.19 -6.29 11.64
C ASN A 72 -8.21 -6.20 10.49
N ARG A 73 -8.84 -7.30 10.14
CA ARG A 73 -9.71 -7.44 8.94
C ARG A 73 -11.00 -6.59 8.97
N GLY A 74 -11.36 -5.98 10.11
CA GLY A 74 -12.62 -5.26 10.19
C GLY A 74 -13.85 -6.18 10.09
N LYS A 75 -14.86 -5.72 9.36
CA LYS A 75 -16.12 -6.45 9.14
C LYS A 75 -16.28 -6.95 7.71
N ASN A 76 -15.66 -6.29 6.74
CA ASN A 76 -15.88 -6.47 5.31
C ASN A 76 -14.61 -6.89 4.58
N PHE A 77 -14.79 -7.45 3.39
CA PHE A 77 -13.75 -7.67 2.38
C PHE A 77 -14.34 -7.49 0.98
N PHE A 78 -13.50 -7.31 -0.03
CA PHE A 78 -13.92 -7.25 -1.43
C PHE A 78 -14.13 -8.65 -2.00
N ALA A 79 -15.21 -8.85 -2.78
CA ALA A 79 -15.51 -10.08 -3.50
C ALA A 79 -15.86 -9.79 -4.96
N GLY A 80 -15.61 -10.74 -5.85
CA GLY A 80 -15.80 -10.56 -7.28
C GLY A 80 -17.26 -10.48 -7.73
N GLY A 81 -18.19 -11.08 -6.96
CA GLY A 81 -19.64 -10.91 -7.16
C GLY A 81 -20.32 -12.00 -7.97
N VAL A 82 -21.65 -11.87 -8.07
CA VAL A 82 -22.54 -12.87 -8.66
C VAL A 82 -22.47 -12.84 -10.18
N ASP A 83 -22.50 -14.02 -10.81
CA ASP A 83 -22.68 -14.24 -12.25
C ASP A 83 -21.74 -13.46 -13.18
N THR A 84 -20.57 -13.09 -12.69
CA THR A 84 -19.58 -12.34 -13.46
C THR A 84 -18.27 -13.15 -13.62
N PRO A 85 -17.78 -13.36 -14.88
CA PRO A 85 -16.51 -14.05 -15.07
C PRO A 85 -15.31 -13.18 -14.71
N ALA A 86 -15.47 -11.85 -14.72
CA ALA A 86 -14.45 -10.89 -14.34
C ALA A 86 -15.11 -9.64 -13.79
N SER A 87 -14.52 -9.11 -12.73
CA SER A 87 -14.93 -7.84 -12.14
C SER A 87 -13.70 -7.01 -11.79
N ARG A 88 -13.89 -5.70 -11.73
CA ARG A 88 -12.80 -4.75 -11.54
C ARG A 88 -13.23 -3.57 -10.69
N ALA A 89 -12.35 -3.11 -9.82
CA ALA A 89 -12.43 -1.82 -9.16
C ALA A 89 -11.17 -1.00 -9.46
N VAL A 90 -11.33 0.29 -9.71
CA VAL A 90 -10.23 1.21 -10.04
C VAL A 90 -10.31 2.44 -9.15
N GLN A 91 -9.16 2.88 -8.66
CA GLN A 91 -8.98 4.15 -7.98
C GLN A 91 -7.77 4.87 -8.56
N VAL A 92 -7.94 6.15 -8.93
CA VAL A 92 -6.84 6.99 -9.45
C VAL A 92 -6.33 7.85 -8.31
N ILE A 93 -5.02 7.77 -8.06
CA ILE A 93 -4.33 8.54 -7.02
C ILE A 93 -3.43 9.58 -7.69
N ASP A 94 -3.58 10.84 -7.29
CA ASP A 94 -2.72 11.94 -7.73
C ASP A 94 -1.41 11.95 -6.94
N LEU A 95 -0.28 11.86 -7.66
CA LEU A 95 1.07 11.88 -7.09
C LEU A 95 1.73 13.26 -7.15
N SER A 96 1.02 14.33 -7.55
CA SER A 96 1.58 15.68 -7.74
C SER A 96 2.27 16.20 -6.48
N ALA A 97 1.76 15.91 -5.30
CA ALA A 97 2.34 16.28 -4.01
C ALA A 97 3.73 15.65 -3.75
N TYR A 98 4.08 14.57 -4.46
CA TYR A 98 5.36 13.87 -4.39
C TYR A 98 6.27 14.18 -5.59
N SER A 99 5.84 15.03 -6.52
CA SER A 99 6.48 15.25 -7.83
C SER A 99 7.96 15.63 -7.74
N GLY A 100 8.36 16.42 -6.73
CA GLY A 100 9.76 16.80 -6.53
C GLY A 100 10.66 15.58 -6.26
N ALA A 101 10.27 14.71 -5.37
CA ALA A 101 11.01 13.49 -5.02
C ALA A 101 10.96 12.46 -6.15
N ILE A 102 9.80 12.30 -6.81
CA ILE A 102 9.64 11.41 -7.96
C ILE A 102 10.55 11.81 -9.11
N ASN A 103 10.55 13.10 -9.48
CA ASN A 103 11.37 13.60 -10.58
C ASN A 103 12.87 13.63 -10.25
N GLY A 104 13.21 13.65 -8.95
CA GLY A 104 14.58 13.46 -8.48
C GLY A 104 15.04 11.99 -8.49
N GLY A 105 14.17 11.04 -8.75
CA GLY A 105 14.49 9.60 -8.69
C GLY A 105 14.64 9.05 -7.27
N HIS A 106 14.12 9.78 -6.26
CA HIS A 106 14.27 9.46 -4.83
C HIS A 106 12.98 8.97 -4.17
N SER A 107 12.06 8.41 -4.96
CA SER A 107 10.78 7.87 -4.46
C SER A 107 10.63 6.40 -4.79
N GLN A 108 10.17 5.65 -3.83
CA GLN A 108 9.73 4.27 -3.98
C GLN A 108 8.26 4.13 -3.60
N PHE A 109 7.64 3.08 -4.11
CA PHE A 109 6.30 2.67 -3.71
C PHE A 109 6.36 1.37 -2.91
N ASP A 110 5.38 1.21 -2.03
CA ASP A 110 5.02 -0.06 -1.41
C ASP A 110 3.57 -0.35 -1.78
N LEU A 111 3.33 -1.51 -2.41
CA LEU A 111 2.03 -2.03 -2.78
C LEU A 111 1.79 -3.32 -2.01
N SER A 112 0.67 -3.43 -1.31
CA SER A 112 0.36 -4.64 -0.56
C SER A 112 -1.14 -4.88 -0.46
N GLY A 113 -1.52 -6.11 -0.11
CA GLY A 113 -2.90 -6.48 0.13
C GLY A 113 -3.01 -7.95 0.56
N TRP A 114 -4.13 -8.29 1.12
CA TRP A 114 -4.53 -9.65 1.36
C TRP A 114 -5.40 -10.10 0.19
N LEU A 115 -4.98 -11.16 -0.49
CA LEU A 115 -5.65 -11.70 -1.67
C LEU A 115 -6.03 -13.15 -1.39
N GLY A 116 -7.13 -13.63 -2.01
CA GLY A 116 -7.60 -14.96 -1.70
C GLY A 116 -8.69 -15.48 -2.61
N GLY A 117 -9.38 -16.52 -2.13
CA GLY A 117 -10.43 -17.18 -2.85
C GLY A 117 -11.10 -18.30 -2.01
N TYR A 118 -12.04 -19.00 -2.63
CA TYR A 118 -12.89 -20.01 -1.99
C TYR A 118 -12.32 -21.42 -2.15
N SER A 119 -12.14 -22.14 -1.05
CA SER A 119 -11.89 -23.60 -1.04
C SER A 119 -10.84 -24.01 -2.09
N THR A 120 -11.11 -25.04 -2.85
CA THR A 120 -10.27 -25.58 -3.94
C THR A 120 -10.50 -24.92 -5.29
N GLN A 121 -11.35 -23.87 -5.38
CA GLN A 121 -11.57 -23.13 -6.65
C GLN A 121 -10.37 -22.28 -7.01
N SER A 122 -10.12 -22.14 -8.31
CA SER A 122 -9.01 -21.34 -8.85
C SER A 122 -9.37 -19.87 -9.10
N ASP A 123 -10.54 -19.44 -8.64
CA ASP A 123 -10.94 -18.04 -8.60
C ASP A 123 -9.90 -17.23 -7.80
N ASN A 124 -9.60 -16.03 -8.27
CA ASN A 124 -8.54 -15.25 -7.66
C ASN A 124 -8.76 -13.74 -7.81
N ALA A 125 -8.02 -12.99 -6.99
CA ALA A 125 -7.88 -11.55 -7.07
C ALA A 125 -6.42 -11.17 -7.37
N SER A 126 -6.20 -10.06 -8.06
CA SER A 126 -4.90 -9.43 -8.25
C SER A 126 -4.99 -7.93 -8.06
N LEU A 127 -3.96 -7.33 -7.46
CA LEU A 127 -3.85 -5.89 -7.27
C LEU A 127 -2.71 -5.36 -8.11
N THR A 128 -2.97 -4.32 -8.92
CA THR A 128 -1.99 -3.71 -9.81
C THR A 128 -1.91 -2.21 -9.61
N ALA A 129 -0.71 -1.67 -9.50
CA ALA A 129 -0.42 -0.25 -9.60
C ALA A 129 0.09 0.08 -11.00
N VAL A 130 -0.58 0.98 -11.74
CA VAL A 130 -0.20 1.44 -13.09
C VAL A 130 0.20 2.90 -13.00
N PHE A 131 1.48 3.20 -13.10
CA PHE A 131 2.01 4.56 -13.04
C PHE A 131 1.85 5.25 -14.40
N ARG A 132 1.34 6.48 -14.39
CA ARG A 132 1.09 7.28 -15.60
C ARG A 132 1.76 8.65 -15.51
N ASP A 133 2.15 9.16 -16.66
CA ASP A 133 2.58 10.56 -16.80
C ASP A 133 1.38 11.54 -16.71
N LYS A 134 1.68 12.83 -16.74
CA LYS A 134 0.67 13.91 -16.72
C LYS A 134 -0.29 13.88 -17.94
N ASN A 135 0.07 13.19 -19.01
CA ASN A 135 -0.75 13.05 -20.22
C ASN A 135 -1.59 11.77 -20.19
N GLY A 136 -1.47 10.94 -19.13
CA GLY A 136 -2.17 9.68 -18.99
C GLY A 136 -1.47 8.47 -19.63
N ASN A 137 -0.27 8.63 -20.20
CA ASN A 137 0.49 7.52 -20.78
C ASN A 137 1.05 6.63 -19.67
N ALA A 138 0.90 5.31 -19.79
CA ALA A 138 1.48 4.36 -18.86
C ALA A 138 3.01 4.36 -18.98
N LEU A 139 3.68 4.49 -17.83
CA LEU A 139 5.14 4.46 -17.70
C LEU A 139 5.64 3.10 -17.19
N PHE A 140 4.94 2.54 -16.22
CA PHE A 140 5.31 1.28 -15.56
C PHE A 140 4.07 0.68 -14.89
N SER A 141 4.07 -0.62 -14.68
CA SER A 141 3.07 -1.30 -13.87
C SER A 141 3.69 -2.37 -13.00
N GLN A 142 3.14 -2.54 -11.80
CA GLN A 142 3.50 -3.60 -10.87
C GLN A 142 2.24 -4.26 -10.35
N SER A 143 2.19 -5.59 -10.45
CA SER A 143 1.09 -6.40 -9.94
C SER A 143 1.56 -7.27 -8.78
N LEU A 144 0.70 -7.43 -7.78
CA LEU A 144 0.83 -8.52 -6.82
C LEU A 144 0.42 -9.83 -7.49
N ALA A 145 1.18 -10.88 -7.23
CA ALA A 145 0.81 -12.22 -7.70
C ALA A 145 -0.53 -12.65 -7.09
N PRO A 146 -1.46 -13.20 -7.88
CA PRO A 146 -2.70 -13.76 -7.35
C PRO A 146 -2.40 -14.90 -6.38
N VAL A 147 -3.33 -15.12 -5.46
CA VAL A 147 -3.25 -16.21 -4.48
C VAL A 147 -3.98 -17.42 -5.06
N GLY A 148 -3.24 -18.47 -5.37
CA GLY A 148 -3.79 -19.72 -5.89
C GLY A 148 -4.27 -20.67 -4.79
N VAL A 149 -4.85 -21.79 -5.23
CA VAL A 149 -5.34 -22.88 -4.33
C VAL A 149 -4.22 -23.40 -3.44
N GLY A 150 -3.02 -23.64 -4.00
CA GLY A 150 -1.85 -24.13 -3.26
C GLY A 150 -1.39 -23.19 -2.15
N ASP A 151 -1.43 -21.87 -2.38
CA ASP A 151 -1.05 -20.85 -1.38
C ASP A 151 -1.97 -20.86 -0.17
N ARG A 152 -3.25 -21.24 -0.36
CA ARG A 152 -4.29 -21.33 0.67
C ARG A 152 -4.44 -22.74 1.27
N GLY A 153 -3.66 -23.71 0.78
CA GLY A 153 -3.80 -25.10 1.21
C GLY A 153 -5.16 -25.72 0.88
N GLY A 154 -5.85 -25.24 -0.16
CA GLY A 154 -7.20 -25.70 -0.54
C GLY A 154 -8.32 -25.18 0.37
N LEU A 155 -8.06 -24.19 1.23
CA LEU A 155 -9.03 -23.62 2.16
C LEU A 155 -9.53 -22.25 1.64
N THR A 156 -10.73 -21.84 2.13
CA THR A 156 -11.22 -20.47 1.99
C THR A 156 -10.37 -19.54 2.85
N GLY A 157 -9.97 -18.39 2.31
CA GLY A 157 -9.20 -17.40 3.07
C GLY A 157 -8.33 -16.50 2.20
N LEU A 158 -7.57 -15.64 2.85
CA LEU A 158 -6.71 -14.65 2.23
C LEU A 158 -5.26 -14.82 2.70
N VAL A 159 -4.30 -14.53 1.81
CA VAL A 159 -2.86 -14.59 2.04
C VAL A 159 -2.27 -13.23 1.71
N PHE A 160 -1.35 -12.75 2.54
CA PHE A 160 -0.68 -11.47 2.31
C PHE A 160 0.25 -11.53 1.09
N ARG A 161 0.23 -10.44 0.31
CA ARG A 161 1.16 -10.19 -0.80
C ARG A 161 1.65 -8.76 -0.71
N ASP A 162 2.91 -8.56 -1.03
CA ASP A 162 3.52 -7.25 -1.14
C ASP A 162 4.48 -7.16 -2.31
N SER A 163 4.76 -5.93 -2.73
CA SER A 163 5.78 -5.59 -3.71
C SER A 163 6.20 -4.14 -3.51
N HIS A 164 7.46 -3.85 -3.75
CA HIS A 164 8.01 -2.50 -3.68
C HIS A 164 8.92 -2.23 -4.87
N GLY A 165 9.15 -0.96 -5.16
CA GLY A 165 10.02 -0.57 -6.26
C GLY A 165 10.14 0.94 -6.39
N LEU A 166 10.98 1.38 -7.34
CA LEU A 166 11.11 2.80 -7.63
C LEU A 166 9.89 3.31 -8.40
N ILE A 167 9.41 4.48 -8.01
CA ILE A 167 8.40 5.19 -8.81
C ILE A 167 9.10 5.75 -10.04
N PRO A 168 8.61 5.49 -11.28
CA PRO A 168 9.25 6.00 -12.47
C PRO A 168 9.25 7.53 -12.50
N VAL A 169 10.37 8.11 -12.92
CA VAL A 169 10.50 9.56 -13.12
C VAL A 169 9.43 10.02 -14.11
N GLY A 170 8.76 11.13 -13.80
CA GLY A 170 7.66 11.66 -14.60
C GLY A 170 6.28 11.10 -14.24
N ALA A 171 6.17 10.14 -13.31
CA ALA A 171 4.87 9.69 -12.84
C ALA A 171 4.14 10.83 -12.14
N ALA A 172 2.89 11.05 -12.55
CA ALA A 172 1.99 12.07 -12.01
C ALA A 172 0.73 11.44 -11.40
N LEU A 173 0.34 10.26 -11.88
CA LEU A 173 -0.82 9.51 -11.42
C LEU A 173 -0.45 8.04 -11.23
N VAL A 174 -1.18 7.36 -10.35
CA VAL A 174 -1.18 5.90 -10.30
C VAL A 174 -2.61 5.39 -10.25
N ASP A 175 -2.95 4.47 -11.17
CA ASP A 175 -4.19 3.73 -11.11
C ASP A 175 -3.96 2.50 -10.25
N ILE A 176 -4.72 2.36 -9.18
CA ILE A 176 -4.82 1.13 -8.40
C ILE A 176 -5.97 0.32 -8.95
N VAL A 177 -5.66 -0.86 -9.45
CA VAL A 177 -6.60 -1.74 -10.13
C VAL A 177 -6.70 -3.05 -9.36
N LEU A 178 -7.89 -3.34 -8.85
CA LEU A 178 -8.25 -4.63 -8.27
C LEU A 178 -9.05 -5.41 -9.31
N ASP A 179 -8.46 -6.47 -9.83
CA ASP A 179 -9.08 -7.40 -10.76
C ASP A 179 -9.44 -8.70 -10.05
N MET A 180 -10.64 -9.22 -10.29
CA MET A 180 -11.09 -10.51 -9.79
C MET A 180 -11.59 -11.37 -10.94
N ARG A 181 -11.18 -12.62 -10.95
CA ARG A 181 -11.48 -13.57 -12.02
C ARG A 181 -12.11 -14.84 -11.47
N ARG A 182 -13.27 -15.19 -12.05
CA ARG A 182 -13.93 -16.48 -11.84
C ARG A 182 -13.39 -17.51 -12.86
N THR A 183 -13.12 -18.67 -12.37
CA THR A 183 -12.75 -19.86 -13.18
C THR A 183 -13.74 -21.01 -13.00
N GLU A 184 -14.45 -21.03 -11.84
CA GLU A 184 -15.35 -22.09 -11.47
C GLU A 184 -16.64 -21.53 -10.82
N GLY A 185 -17.67 -22.36 -10.72
CA GLY A 185 -18.93 -21.96 -10.05
C GLY A 185 -19.71 -20.85 -10.74
N SER A 186 -20.65 -20.24 -10.00
CA SER A 186 -21.48 -19.12 -10.45
C SER A 186 -21.07 -17.78 -9.79
N TYR A 187 -20.47 -17.84 -8.62
CA TYR A 187 -19.95 -16.65 -7.92
C TYR A 187 -18.46 -16.44 -8.30
N ASN A 188 -18.02 -15.20 -8.40
CA ASN A 188 -16.61 -14.87 -8.55
C ASN A 188 -15.98 -14.76 -7.18
N ASP A 189 -15.33 -15.82 -6.76
CA ASP A 189 -14.75 -16.02 -5.44
C ASP A 189 -13.31 -15.47 -5.33
N GLY A 190 -12.95 -14.51 -6.18
CA GLY A 190 -11.79 -13.66 -5.94
C GLY A 190 -12.05 -12.78 -4.71
N TYR A 191 -11.17 -12.82 -3.71
CA TYR A 191 -11.30 -12.07 -2.46
C TYR A 191 -10.09 -11.16 -2.25
N ALA A 192 -10.34 -9.97 -1.69
CA ALA A 192 -9.27 -9.04 -1.33
C ALA A 192 -9.64 -8.21 -0.09
N ASP A 193 -8.62 -7.82 0.69
CA ASP A 193 -8.81 -7.00 1.88
C ASP A 193 -7.52 -6.25 2.23
N ASN A 194 -7.64 -5.19 3.03
CA ASN A 194 -6.52 -4.39 3.53
C ASN A 194 -5.52 -4.01 2.43
N LEU A 195 -6.04 -3.47 1.32
CA LEU A 195 -5.24 -2.99 0.20
C LEU A 195 -4.50 -1.71 0.58
N SER A 196 -3.23 -1.63 0.24
CA SER A 196 -2.39 -0.49 0.57
C SER A 196 -1.46 -0.13 -0.59
N PHE A 197 -1.37 1.17 -0.85
CA PHE A 197 -0.34 1.77 -1.68
C PHE A 197 0.21 2.99 -0.96
N SER A 198 1.53 3.05 -0.78
CA SER A 198 2.19 4.19 -0.16
C SER A 198 3.40 4.64 -0.97
N VAL A 199 3.80 5.90 -0.76
CA VAL A 199 5.01 6.50 -1.30
C VAL A 199 6.00 6.69 -0.17
N ALA A 200 7.24 6.23 -0.35
CA ALA A 200 8.34 6.40 0.58
C ALA A 200 9.54 7.07 -0.09
N ALA A 201 10.37 7.74 0.71
CA ALA A 201 11.64 8.27 0.23
C ALA A 201 12.68 7.15 0.15
N VAL A 202 13.47 7.14 -0.92
CA VAL A 202 14.70 6.32 -0.96
C VAL A 202 15.75 7.00 -0.09
N PRO A 203 16.28 6.36 0.96
CA PRO A 203 17.36 6.91 1.76
C PRO A 203 18.59 7.14 0.88
N GLU A 204 19.07 8.39 0.81
CA GLU A 204 20.27 8.70 0.04
C GLU A 204 21.49 7.94 0.61
N PRO A 205 22.34 7.31 -0.23
CA PRO A 205 23.56 6.66 0.22
C PRO A 205 24.48 7.57 1.05
N GLY A 206 24.45 8.88 0.78
CA GLY A 206 25.15 9.91 1.52
C GLY A 206 24.72 10.04 2.98
N SER A 207 23.46 9.81 3.30
CA SER A 207 22.94 9.88 4.69
C SER A 207 23.57 8.82 5.58
N TRP A 208 23.75 7.62 5.08
CA TRP A 208 24.45 6.52 5.78
C TRP A 208 25.96 6.79 5.91
N ALA A 209 26.58 7.36 4.85
CA ALA A 209 27.99 7.74 4.88
C ALA A 209 28.23 8.86 5.90
N MET A 210 27.39 9.88 5.96
CA MET A 210 27.47 10.96 6.94
C MET A 210 27.22 10.48 8.37
N LEU A 211 26.26 9.58 8.59
CA LEU A 211 26.05 8.95 9.90
C LEU A 211 27.27 8.14 10.33
N GLY A 212 27.83 7.34 9.43
CA GLY A 212 29.06 6.57 9.69
C GLY A 212 30.27 7.47 9.98
N ALA A 213 30.47 8.53 9.21
CA ALA A 213 31.54 9.51 9.44
C ALA A 213 31.36 10.24 10.79
N GLY A 214 30.13 10.63 11.14
CA GLY A 214 29.81 11.27 12.41
C GLY A 214 30.10 10.35 13.61
N LEU A 215 29.74 9.08 13.54
CA LEU A 215 30.04 8.08 14.58
C LEU A 215 31.54 7.82 14.72
N LEU A 216 32.28 7.78 13.60
CA LEU A 216 33.73 7.65 13.62
C LEU A 216 34.38 8.86 14.29
N MET A 217 33.99 10.09 13.96
CA MET A 217 34.51 11.30 14.60
C MET A 217 34.24 11.32 16.11
N LEU A 218 33.04 10.93 16.55
CA LEU A 218 32.71 10.79 17.98
C LEU A 218 33.62 9.76 18.66
N GLY A 219 33.87 8.61 18.01
CA GLY A 219 34.79 7.59 18.52
C GLY A 219 36.22 8.09 18.71
N PHE A 220 36.74 8.89 17.77
CA PHE A 220 38.07 9.52 17.90
C PHE A 220 38.14 10.59 18.99
N ALA A 221 37.07 11.40 19.14
CA ALA A 221 37.00 12.45 20.17
C ALA A 221 36.97 11.87 21.58
N THR A 222 36.27 10.76 21.80
CA THR A 222 36.23 10.09 23.12
C THR A 222 37.53 9.39 23.46
N ARG A 223 38.28 8.87 22.48
CA ARG A 223 39.56 8.20 22.67
C ARG A 223 40.67 9.15 23.14
N LYS A 224 40.64 10.45 22.74
CA LYS A 224 41.59 11.49 23.16
C LYS A 224 41.39 11.96 24.61
N ARG A 225 40.32 11.61 25.30
CA ARG A 225 40.02 12.06 26.68
C ARG A 225 40.36 11.06 27.77
N ARG A 226 41.17 10.00 27.49
CA ARG A 226 41.67 9.12 28.57
C ARG A 226 42.76 9.86 29.33
N PRO A 227 42.57 10.22 30.62
CA PRO A 227 43.62 10.83 31.41
C PRO A 227 44.72 9.79 31.66
N SER A 228 45.98 10.21 31.50
CA SER A 228 47.13 9.43 31.91
C SER A 228 47.05 9.19 33.42
N ALA A 229 47.06 7.91 33.82
CA ALA A 229 47.18 7.55 35.22
C ALA A 229 48.50 8.08 35.77
N PHE A 230 48.43 8.99 36.72
CA PHE A 230 49.57 9.55 37.45
C PHE A 230 50.24 8.41 38.22
N GLY A 231 51.53 8.14 37.94
CA GLY A 231 52.33 7.17 38.66
C GLY A 231 52.47 7.51 40.12
N ALA A 232 52.11 6.58 40.98
CA ALA A 232 52.42 6.66 42.41
C ALA A 232 53.94 6.50 42.61
N HIS A 233 54.54 7.47 43.23
CA HIS A 233 55.97 7.45 43.68
C HIS A 233 56.02 6.68 45.02
N PRO A 234 56.87 5.68 45.20
CA PRO A 234 57.08 5.10 46.53
C PRO A 234 57.98 6.01 47.35
N ALA A 235 57.54 6.37 48.56
CA ALA A 235 58.37 7.02 49.55
C ALA A 235 59.25 5.98 50.25
N ALA A 236 60.53 6.35 50.46
CA ALA A 236 61.52 5.66 51.23
C ALA A 236 61.23 5.75 52.73
#